data_cd04b3c994d7b05731ed5efe5f039468
#
_entry.id   cd04b3c994d7b05731ed5efe5f039468
#
_cell.length_a   1.000
_cell.length_b   1.000
_cell.length_c   1.000
_cell.angle_alpha   90.00
_cell.angle_beta   90.00
_cell.angle_gamma   90.00
#
_symmetry.space_group_name_H-M   'P 1'
#
loop_
_entity.id
_entity.type
_entity.pdbx_description
1 polymer ?
#
loop_
_entity_poly.entity_id
_entity_poly.type
_entity_poly.pdbx_seq_one_letter_code
_entity_poly.pdbx_strand_id
1 'polypeptide(L)'
;GPRRGSRPAASGHLITAMRVGLLTMALLVVGACSSPDLPADGLGTIVEVVDGDTVVVDLAGHRETVRLLGIDTPETVHPDRSVECFGPQASARLRLLLVPGSGVLVTRDVEPRDRYGRLLAYLERLSDGLQVNMALVERGYAATLHIDPNDALRQELAAAESRARAAGLGLW
;
A
#
# COMPACT_ATOMS: atom_id res chain seq x y z
N GLY A 1 56.76 -77.08 -55.25
CA GLY A 1 57.40 -75.79 -55.35
C GLY A 1 56.49 -74.74 -55.93
N PRO A 2 56.92 -73.55 -55.93
CA PRO A 2 56.73 -72.57 -54.86
C PRO A 2 56.04 -71.28 -55.38
N ARG A 3 55.99 -70.28 -54.47
CA ARG A 3 55.92 -68.80 -54.60
C ARG A 3 54.59 -68.16 -54.40
N ARG A 4 54.47 -67.47 -53.35
CA ARG A 4 54.72 -66.07 -53.06
C ARG A 4 53.84 -65.12 -53.87
N GLY A 5 53.10 -64.33 -53.19
CA GLY A 5 52.49 -63.13 -53.63
C GLY A 5 51.79 -62.39 -52.49
N SER A 6 52.50 -61.64 -51.93
CA SER A 6 52.56 -60.36 -51.24
C SER A 6 51.28 -59.53 -51.27
N ARG A 7 51.01 -58.98 -50.09
CA ARG A 7 50.18 -57.86 -49.67
C ARG A 7 50.09 -56.66 -50.65
N PRO A 8 49.07 -55.79 -50.51
CA PRO A 8 49.16 -54.86 -49.38
C PRO A 8 47.84 -54.51 -48.74
N ALA A 9 47.99 -53.88 -47.60
CA ALA A 9 47.01 -53.31 -46.71
C ALA A 9 46.33 -52.11 -47.34
N ALA A 10 45.06 -52.01 -47.11
CA ALA A 10 44.34 -50.73 -47.29
C ALA A 10 43.71 -50.36 -45.96
N SER A 11 44.23 -49.27 -45.47
CA SER A 11 43.83 -48.57 -44.25
C SER A 11 42.39 -48.01 -44.42
N GLY A 12 41.44 -48.53 -43.73
CA GLY A 12 40.12 -47.95 -43.66
C GLY A 12 40.06 -47.04 -42.44
N HIS A 13 40.03 -45.74 -42.69
CA HIS A 13 39.80 -44.74 -41.64
C HIS A 13 38.38 -44.88 -41.08
N LEU A 14 38.29 -45.26 -39.82
CA LEU A 14 37.07 -45.13 -39.04
C LEU A 14 36.84 -43.64 -38.77
N ILE A 15 35.88 -43.03 -39.47
CA ILE A 15 35.41 -41.69 -39.15
C ILE A 15 34.43 -41.85 -38.00
N THR A 16 34.90 -41.57 -36.79
CA THR A 16 34.06 -41.43 -35.60
C THR A 16 33.30 -40.15 -35.72
N ALA A 17 32.03 -40.23 -36.12
CA ALA A 17 31.13 -39.11 -36.08
C ALA A 17 30.81 -38.71 -34.65
N MET A 18 31.51 -37.71 -34.16
CA MET A 18 31.26 -37.07 -32.90
C MET A 18 29.95 -36.27 -33.00
N ARG A 19 28.86 -36.84 -32.50
CA ARG A 19 27.57 -36.13 -32.34
C ARG A 19 27.74 -35.12 -31.22
N VAL A 20 27.98 -33.87 -31.59
CA VAL A 20 27.89 -32.72 -30.70
C VAL A 20 26.41 -32.53 -30.39
N GLY A 21 25.99 -33.02 -29.26
CA GLY A 21 24.66 -32.74 -28.71
C GLY A 21 24.62 -31.29 -28.26
N LEU A 22 23.92 -30.46 -29.04
CA LEU A 22 23.61 -29.08 -28.69
C LEU A 22 22.56 -29.12 -27.55
N LEU A 23 23.03 -29.07 -26.31
CA LEU A 23 22.17 -28.92 -25.13
C LEU A 23 21.68 -27.46 -25.14
N THR A 24 20.53 -27.17 -25.75
CA THR A 24 19.84 -25.89 -25.59
C THR A 24 19.29 -25.80 -24.17
N MET A 25 20.04 -25.15 -23.30
CA MET A 25 19.60 -24.77 -21.97
C MET A 25 18.59 -23.63 -22.10
N ALA A 26 17.31 -23.97 -22.11
CA ALA A 26 16.24 -23.00 -22.05
C ALA A 26 16.29 -22.29 -20.69
N LEU A 27 16.85 -21.08 -20.68
CA LEU A 27 16.85 -20.19 -19.52
C LEU A 27 15.41 -19.73 -19.29
N LEU A 28 14.68 -20.40 -18.41
CA LEU A 28 13.39 -19.93 -17.87
C LEU A 28 13.65 -18.67 -17.05
N VAL A 29 13.52 -17.51 -17.70
CA VAL A 29 13.40 -16.22 -16.99
C VAL A 29 12.05 -16.22 -16.30
N VAL A 30 12.00 -16.69 -15.06
CA VAL A 30 10.87 -16.43 -14.17
C VAL A 30 10.90 -14.93 -13.88
N GLY A 31 10.16 -14.17 -14.64
CA GLY A 31 9.90 -12.78 -14.34
C GLY A 31 9.15 -12.73 -13.01
N ALA A 32 9.88 -12.50 -11.92
CA ALA A 32 9.28 -12.09 -10.67
C ALA A 32 8.59 -10.74 -10.96
N CYS A 33 7.27 -10.73 -11.08
CA CYS A 33 6.48 -9.52 -10.93
C CYS A 33 6.64 -9.08 -9.46
N SER A 34 7.73 -8.39 -9.16
CA SER A 34 7.82 -7.59 -7.97
C SER A 34 6.82 -6.47 -8.15
N SER A 35 5.69 -6.53 -7.45
CA SER A 35 4.87 -5.34 -7.23
C SER A 35 5.82 -4.27 -6.70
N PRO A 36 5.81 -3.04 -7.24
CA PRO A 36 6.65 -2.00 -6.68
C PRO A 36 6.27 -1.87 -5.21
N ASP A 37 7.23 -2.16 -4.33
CA ASP A 37 7.09 -1.87 -2.90
C ASP A 37 6.91 -0.36 -2.80
N LEU A 38 5.67 0.08 -2.62
CA LEU A 38 5.40 1.49 -2.30
C LEU A 38 6.21 1.82 -1.05
N PRO A 39 6.91 2.97 -1.04
CA PRO A 39 7.67 3.37 0.13
C PRO A 39 6.77 3.32 1.36
N ALA A 40 7.34 2.86 2.48
CA ALA A 40 6.61 2.69 3.74
C ALA A 40 5.93 4.01 4.15
N ASP A 41 6.69 5.08 4.05
CA ASP A 41 6.28 6.45 4.26
C ASP A 41 6.58 7.25 2.98
N GLY A 42 5.76 8.21 2.64
CA GLY A 42 6.00 8.96 1.41
C GLY A 42 5.16 10.22 1.26
N LEU A 43 5.68 11.08 0.39
CA LEU A 43 4.94 12.25 -0.04
C LEU A 43 3.86 11.85 -1.04
N GLY A 44 2.66 12.34 -0.80
CA GLY A 44 1.52 12.11 -1.66
C GLY A 44 0.75 13.38 -1.97
N THR A 45 -0.17 13.26 -2.92
CA THR A 45 -1.10 14.33 -3.29
C THR A 45 -2.51 13.81 -3.11
N ILE A 46 -3.36 14.57 -2.43
CA ILE A 46 -4.77 14.24 -2.27
C ILE A 46 -5.48 14.24 -3.62
N VAL A 47 -6.11 13.14 -3.98
CA VAL A 47 -6.96 13.02 -5.18
C VAL A 47 -8.40 13.37 -4.82
N GLU A 48 -8.94 12.72 -3.78
CA GLU A 48 -10.30 12.96 -3.31
C GLU A 48 -10.48 12.52 -1.85
N VAL A 49 -11.52 13.03 -1.21
CA VAL A 49 -12.01 12.58 0.09
C VAL A 49 -13.25 11.73 -0.13
N VAL A 50 -13.16 10.46 0.20
CA VAL A 50 -14.25 9.47 0.03
C VAL A 50 -15.27 9.64 1.16
N ASP A 51 -14.80 9.56 2.42
CA ASP A 51 -15.61 9.66 3.64
C ASP A 51 -14.86 10.42 4.73
N GLY A 52 -15.39 10.48 5.93
CA GLY A 52 -14.83 11.22 7.06
C GLY A 52 -13.48 10.72 7.55
N ASP A 53 -13.10 9.48 7.19
CA ASP A 53 -11.83 8.85 7.57
C ASP A 53 -11.12 8.12 6.41
N THR A 54 -11.60 8.31 5.20
CA THR A 54 -11.06 7.63 4.02
C THR A 54 -10.81 8.61 2.88
N VAL A 55 -9.61 8.57 2.31
CA VAL A 55 -9.19 9.43 1.20
C VAL A 55 -8.52 8.61 0.11
N VAL A 56 -8.43 9.16 -1.10
CA VAL A 56 -7.56 8.66 -2.17
C VAL A 56 -6.37 9.58 -2.29
N VAL A 57 -5.17 9.00 -2.24
CA VAL A 57 -3.89 9.70 -2.35
C VAL A 57 -3.13 9.18 -3.55
N ASP A 58 -2.54 10.05 -4.34
CA ASP A 58 -1.54 9.70 -5.35
C ASP A 58 -0.17 9.62 -4.66
N LEU A 59 0.42 8.43 -4.63
CA LEU A 59 1.75 8.16 -4.10
C LEU A 59 2.66 7.77 -5.27
N ALA A 60 3.49 8.69 -5.74
CA ALA A 60 4.43 8.46 -6.83
C ALA A 60 3.78 7.94 -8.13
N GLY A 61 2.59 8.44 -8.49
CA GLY A 61 1.82 8.02 -9.66
C GLY A 61 0.89 6.82 -9.44
N HIS A 62 0.81 6.29 -8.21
CA HIS A 62 -0.10 5.22 -7.82
C HIS A 62 -1.21 5.75 -6.92
N ARG A 63 -2.46 5.53 -7.32
CA ARG A 63 -3.62 5.90 -6.51
C ARG A 63 -3.86 4.84 -5.45
N GLU A 64 -3.79 5.25 -4.19
CA GLU A 64 -4.06 4.42 -3.02
C GLU A 64 -5.26 4.93 -2.25
N THR A 65 -6.18 4.03 -1.90
CA THR A 65 -7.21 4.34 -0.92
C THR A 65 -6.61 4.22 0.47
N VAL A 66 -6.60 5.31 1.21
CA VAL A 66 -6.02 5.42 2.55
C VAL A 66 -7.13 5.51 3.58
N ARG A 67 -7.17 4.57 4.53
CA ARG A 67 -7.98 4.60 5.75
C ARG A 67 -7.14 5.21 6.87
N LEU A 68 -7.62 6.29 7.42
CA LEU A 68 -6.94 7.01 8.50
C LEU A 68 -6.87 6.15 9.77
N LEU A 69 -5.65 5.91 10.27
CA LEU A 69 -5.39 5.10 11.46
C LEU A 69 -5.84 5.78 12.75
N GLY A 70 -6.24 4.96 13.70
CA GLY A 70 -6.53 5.37 15.07
C GLY A 70 -7.85 6.11 15.26
N ILE A 71 -8.63 6.32 14.19
CA ILE A 71 -9.89 7.07 14.23
C ILE A 71 -11.01 6.34 13.50
N ASP A 72 -12.24 6.66 13.86
CA ASP A 72 -13.46 6.24 13.21
C ASP A 72 -14.44 7.40 13.12
N THR A 73 -15.10 7.55 11.99
CA THR A 73 -16.12 8.57 11.77
C THR A 73 -17.47 7.91 11.52
N PRO A 74 -18.60 8.56 11.85
CA PRO A 74 -19.91 8.05 11.47
C PRO A 74 -20.02 7.85 9.97
N GLU A 75 -20.57 6.71 9.56
CA GLU A 75 -20.61 6.24 8.19
C GLU A 75 -21.51 7.08 7.28
N THR A 76 -21.04 7.40 6.07
CA THR A 76 -21.83 8.13 5.06
C THR A 76 -21.99 7.37 3.74
N VAL A 77 -21.18 6.36 3.46
CA VAL A 77 -21.06 5.74 2.12
C VAL A 77 -21.27 4.21 2.14
N HIS A 78 -21.75 3.64 3.24
CA HIS A 78 -21.96 2.20 3.31
C HIS A 78 -23.19 1.77 2.49
N PRO A 79 -23.08 0.75 1.57
CA PRO A 79 -24.17 0.36 0.68
C PRO A 79 -25.41 -0.18 1.43
N ASP A 80 -25.22 -0.79 2.61
CA ASP A 80 -26.27 -1.46 3.37
C ASP A 80 -26.64 -0.77 4.69
N ARG A 81 -26.13 0.45 4.95
CA ARG A 81 -26.42 1.24 6.15
C ARG A 81 -26.92 2.61 5.80
N SER A 82 -27.87 3.12 6.58
CA SER A 82 -28.25 4.54 6.52
C SER A 82 -27.07 5.43 6.92
N VAL A 83 -27.04 6.64 6.35
CA VAL A 83 -26.11 7.70 6.78
C VAL A 83 -26.26 7.90 8.28
N GLU A 84 -25.15 7.77 9.00
CA GLU A 84 -25.14 7.98 10.44
C GLU A 84 -25.15 9.46 10.80
N CYS A 85 -25.72 9.77 11.95
CA CYS A 85 -25.71 11.14 12.47
C CYS A 85 -24.26 11.65 12.56
N PHE A 86 -24.05 12.91 12.15
CA PHE A 86 -22.73 13.55 12.13
C PHE A 86 -21.74 13.08 11.04
N GLY A 87 -22.02 12.02 10.30
CA GLY A 87 -21.17 11.56 9.18
C GLY A 87 -20.93 12.63 8.11
N PRO A 88 -21.99 13.30 7.58
CA PRO A 88 -21.81 14.38 6.63
C PRO A 88 -20.91 15.52 7.12
N GLN A 89 -20.98 15.85 8.42
CA GLN A 89 -20.15 16.89 9.04
C GLN A 89 -18.69 16.46 9.12
N ALA A 90 -18.41 15.19 9.50
CA ALA A 90 -17.06 14.63 9.53
C ALA A 90 -16.43 14.62 8.14
N SER A 91 -17.16 14.13 7.11
CA SER A 91 -16.70 14.14 5.71
C SER A 91 -16.46 15.56 5.19
N ALA A 92 -17.38 16.51 5.50
CA ALA A 92 -17.20 17.90 5.12
C ALA A 92 -15.97 18.52 5.79
N ARG A 93 -15.71 18.17 7.08
CA ARG A 93 -14.52 18.64 7.78
C ARG A 93 -13.24 18.11 7.13
N LEU A 94 -13.18 16.82 6.81
CA LEU A 94 -12.01 16.24 6.16
C LEU A 94 -11.75 16.89 4.79
N ARG A 95 -12.80 17.19 3.99
CA ARG A 95 -12.67 17.93 2.72
C ARG A 95 -12.12 19.35 2.88
N LEU A 96 -12.39 20.00 4.01
CA LEU A 96 -11.80 21.31 4.32
C LEU A 96 -10.33 21.20 4.75
N LEU A 97 -9.95 20.09 5.40
CA LEU A 97 -8.57 19.84 5.80
C LEU A 97 -7.70 19.40 4.62
N LEU A 98 -8.25 18.56 3.74
CA LEU A 98 -7.57 17.91 2.62
C LEU A 98 -8.25 18.24 1.30
N VAL A 99 -7.87 19.37 0.72
CA VAL A 99 -8.38 19.78 -0.60
C VAL A 99 -7.67 18.97 -1.69
N PRO A 100 -8.38 18.49 -2.76
CA PRO A 100 -7.73 17.86 -3.89
C PRO A 100 -6.57 18.68 -4.45
N GLY A 101 -5.43 18.04 -4.69
CA GLY A 101 -4.16 18.68 -5.08
C GLY A 101 -3.27 19.10 -3.92
N SER A 102 -3.75 19.05 -2.65
CA SER A 102 -2.88 19.34 -1.50
C SER A 102 -1.88 18.22 -1.22
N GLY A 103 -0.66 18.60 -0.84
CA GLY A 103 0.40 17.66 -0.47
C GLY A 103 0.23 17.14 0.95
N VAL A 104 0.50 15.85 1.12
CA VAL A 104 0.49 15.17 2.42
C VAL A 104 1.72 14.30 2.59
N LEU A 105 2.19 14.15 3.83
CA LEU A 105 3.07 13.07 4.25
C LEU A 105 2.18 11.91 4.73
N VAL A 106 2.39 10.75 4.15
CA VAL A 106 1.71 9.50 4.51
C VAL A 106 2.65 8.67 5.35
N THR A 107 2.29 8.40 6.60
CA THR A 107 3.08 7.59 7.54
C THR A 107 2.29 6.34 7.91
N ARG A 108 2.84 5.17 7.60
CA ARG A 108 2.27 3.88 7.98
C ARG A 108 2.71 3.51 9.40
N ASP A 109 2.01 2.54 9.96
CA ASP A 109 2.39 1.89 11.21
C ASP A 109 2.79 0.43 10.93
N VAL A 110 2.63 -0.48 11.87
CA VAL A 110 3.08 -1.87 11.83
C VAL A 110 2.37 -2.65 10.72
N GLU A 111 1.03 -2.67 10.71
CA GLU A 111 0.24 -3.31 9.66
C GLU A 111 -0.12 -2.28 8.58
N PRO A 112 0.38 -2.48 7.33
CA PRO A 112 0.24 -1.45 6.31
C PRO A 112 -1.11 -1.41 5.61
N ARG A 113 -1.90 -2.51 5.67
CA ARG A 113 -3.17 -2.59 4.94
C ARG A 113 -4.23 -3.32 5.75
N ASP A 114 -5.47 -2.94 5.54
CA ASP A 114 -6.61 -3.67 6.09
C ASP A 114 -7.04 -4.85 5.18
N ARG A 115 -8.04 -5.60 5.66
CA ARG A 115 -8.61 -6.75 4.94
C ARG A 115 -9.26 -6.40 3.58
N TYR A 116 -9.53 -5.13 3.33
CA TYR A 116 -10.09 -4.63 2.08
C TYR A 116 -9.01 -4.11 1.13
N GLY A 117 -7.74 -4.19 1.53
CA GLY A 117 -6.58 -3.73 0.75
C GLY A 117 -6.31 -2.23 0.86
N ARG A 118 -7.07 -1.48 1.68
CA ARG A 118 -6.83 -0.04 1.90
C ARG A 118 -5.53 0.14 2.67
N LEU A 119 -4.75 1.15 2.30
CA LEU A 119 -3.56 1.55 3.04
C LEU A 119 -3.98 2.12 4.40
N LEU A 120 -3.34 1.66 5.46
CA LEU A 120 -3.54 2.16 6.82
C LEU A 120 -2.45 3.18 7.14
N ALA A 121 -2.82 4.45 7.39
CA ALA A 121 -1.83 5.49 7.60
C ALA A 121 -2.32 6.66 8.47
N TYR A 122 -1.34 7.37 9.01
CA TYR A 122 -1.51 8.72 9.53
C TYR A 122 -1.17 9.73 8.43
N LEU A 123 -1.89 10.83 8.36
CA LEU A 123 -1.65 11.89 7.38
C LEU A 123 -1.24 13.19 8.05
N GLU A 124 -0.14 13.77 7.57
CA GLU A 124 0.28 15.12 7.91
C GLU A 124 0.17 16.02 6.68
N ARG A 125 -0.48 17.17 6.81
CA ARG A 125 -0.62 18.13 5.73
C ARG A 125 0.67 18.94 5.57
N LEU A 126 1.26 18.91 4.37
CA LEU A 126 2.58 19.52 4.14
C LEU A 126 2.61 21.05 4.25
N SER A 127 1.48 21.73 4.06
CA SER A 127 1.43 23.20 4.08
C SER A 127 1.68 23.81 5.45
N ASP A 128 1.38 23.09 6.54
CA ASP A 128 1.42 23.59 7.90
C ASP A 128 1.77 22.54 8.96
N GLY A 129 2.09 21.31 8.58
CA GLY A 129 2.42 20.24 9.49
C GLY A 129 1.23 19.72 10.34
N LEU A 130 -0.01 19.99 9.89
CA LEU A 130 -1.19 19.56 10.63
C LEU A 130 -1.33 18.03 10.58
N GLN A 131 -1.30 17.38 11.74
CA GLN A 131 -1.64 15.96 11.87
C GLN A 131 -3.17 15.80 11.76
N VAL A 132 -3.62 15.27 10.61
CA VAL A 132 -5.04 15.27 10.18
C VAL A 132 -5.90 14.38 11.08
N ASN A 133 -5.41 13.16 11.40
CA ASN A 133 -6.12 12.23 12.25
C ASN A 133 -6.40 12.85 13.64
N MET A 134 -5.39 13.49 14.22
CA MET A 134 -5.50 14.20 15.49
C MET A 134 -6.49 15.36 15.42
N ALA A 135 -6.41 16.18 14.38
CA ALA A 135 -7.27 17.35 14.20
C ALA A 135 -8.77 17.01 14.09
N LEU A 136 -9.10 15.81 13.56
CA LEU A 136 -10.48 15.31 13.53
C LEU A 136 -10.97 14.93 14.93
N VAL A 137 -10.15 14.23 15.72
CA VAL A 137 -10.50 13.80 17.08
C VAL A 137 -10.59 15.00 18.03
N GLU A 138 -9.64 15.92 17.99
CA GLU A 138 -9.61 17.12 18.85
C GLU A 138 -10.85 18.00 18.72
N ARG A 139 -11.49 17.98 17.55
CA ARG A 139 -12.72 18.75 17.28
C ARG A 139 -13.97 17.90 17.34
N GLY A 140 -13.88 16.63 17.75
CA GLY A 140 -15.00 15.72 17.89
C GLY A 140 -15.64 15.31 16.55
N TYR A 141 -14.88 15.33 15.45
CA TYR A 141 -15.37 14.83 14.15
C TYR A 141 -15.14 13.34 13.99
N ALA A 142 -14.26 12.75 14.80
CA ALA A 142 -13.98 11.31 14.84
C ALA A 142 -13.87 10.84 16.30
N ALA A 143 -14.27 9.60 16.55
CA ALA A 143 -13.93 8.85 17.74
C ALA A 143 -12.59 8.13 17.54
N THR A 144 -11.97 7.67 18.64
CA THR A 144 -10.79 6.81 18.52
C THR A 144 -11.20 5.38 18.20
N LEU A 145 -10.46 4.75 17.27
CA LEU A 145 -10.60 3.33 16.91
C LEU A 145 -9.22 2.67 16.90
N HIS A 146 -9.00 1.69 17.76
CA HIS A 146 -7.77 0.94 17.73
C HIS A 146 -7.82 -0.19 16.70
N ILE A 147 -6.82 -0.25 15.82
CA ILE A 147 -6.64 -1.29 14.80
C ILE A 147 -5.30 -1.96 15.07
N ASP A 148 -5.32 -3.08 15.83
CA ASP A 148 -4.12 -3.85 16.13
C ASP A 148 -3.38 -4.27 14.84
N PRO A 149 -2.03 -4.22 14.84
CA PRO A 149 -1.11 -3.80 15.90
C PRO A 149 -0.68 -2.31 15.83
N ASN A 150 -1.45 -1.47 15.14
CA ASN A 150 -1.13 -0.06 14.85
C ASN A 150 -1.48 0.81 16.04
N ASP A 151 -0.50 1.29 16.78
CA ASP A 151 -0.71 2.02 18.03
C ASP A 151 0.17 3.27 18.23
N ALA A 152 0.92 3.68 17.20
CA ALA A 152 1.88 4.77 17.30
C ALA A 152 1.31 6.09 17.86
N LEU A 153 0.05 6.45 17.55
CA LEU A 153 -0.63 7.64 18.09
C LEU A 153 -1.77 7.32 19.06
N ARG A 154 -1.85 6.09 19.59
CA ARG A 154 -2.98 5.64 20.40
C ARG A 154 -3.21 6.49 21.65
N GLN A 155 -2.15 6.81 22.38
CA GLN A 155 -2.25 7.57 23.63
C GLN A 155 -2.64 9.02 23.39
N GLU A 156 -2.04 9.64 22.38
CA GLU A 156 -2.31 11.02 21.98
C GLU A 156 -3.73 11.20 21.48
N LEU A 157 -4.22 10.28 20.64
CA LEU A 157 -5.60 10.28 20.14
C LEU A 157 -6.60 10.08 21.28
N ALA A 158 -6.37 9.14 22.21
CA ALA A 158 -7.22 8.92 23.37
C ALA A 158 -7.30 10.16 24.29
N ALA A 159 -6.17 10.84 24.49
CA ALA A 159 -6.12 12.08 25.23
C ALA A 159 -6.89 13.22 24.53
N ALA A 160 -6.77 13.31 23.20
CA ALA A 160 -7.51 14.26 22.37
C ALA A 160 -9.03 14.03 22.45
N GLU A 161 -9.46 12.78 22.31
CA GLU A 161 -10.88 12.41 22.46
C GLU A 161 -11.42 12.77 23.84
N SER A 162 -10.67 12.48 24.91
CA SER A 162 -11.08 12.83 26.28
C SER A 162 -11.29 14.33 26.44
N ARG A 163 -10.43 15.17 25.82
CA ARG A 163 -10.61 16.63 25.83
C ARG A 163 -11.82 17.06 25.02
N ALA A 164 -12.03 16.48 23.84
CA ALA A 164 -13.19 16.80 22.99
C ALA A 164 -14.52 16.45 23.70
N ARG A 165 -14.58 15.28 24.35
CA ARG A 165 -15.74 14.85 25.17
C ARG A 165 -16.01 15.82 26.33
N ALA A 166 -14.98 16.18 27.08
CA ALA A 166 -15.13 17.11 28.22
C ALA A 166 -15.60 18.50 27.81
N ALA A 167 -15.28 18.91 26.57
CA ALA A 167 -15.69 20.19 26.00
C ALA A 167 -17.03 20.13 25.21
N GLY A 168 -17.66 18.96 25.10
CA GLY A 168 -18.93 18.79 24.35
C GLY A 168 -18.79 19.10 22.86
N LEU A 169 -17.66 18.72 22.22
CA LEU A 169 -17.39 19.05 20.82
C LEU A 169 -17.88 17.94 19.88
N GLY A 170 -18.54 18.35 18.81
CA GLY A 170 -18.90 17.47 17.68
C GLY A 170 -19.80 16.30 18.07
N LEU A 171 -19.26 15.09 18.11
CA LEU A 171 -19.95 13.82 18.47
C LEU A 171 -20.43 13.75 19.92
N TRP A 172 -19.92 14.59 20.77
CA TRP A 172 -20.08 14.51 22.24
C TRP A 172 -21.03 15.51 22.85
#